data_8184c1b4d79df026d38576e577858ee2
#
_entry.id   8184c1b4d79df026d38576e577858ee2
#
_cell.length_a   1.000
_cell.length_b   1.000
_cell.length_c   1.000
_cell.angle_alpha   90.00
_cell.angle_beta   90.00
_cell.angle_gamma   90.00
#
_symmetry.space_group_name_H-M   'P 1'
#
loop_
_entity.id
_entity.type
_entity.pdbx_description
1 polymer ?
#
loop_
_entity_poly.entity_id
_entity_poly.type
_entity_poly.pdbx_seq_one_letter_code
_entity_poly.pdbx_strand_id
1 'polypeptide(L)'
;QSEESDLFSTERGFSEALAGVYCDIAASNMYGQTLSFGMLDIMSRIYDYSQIPNKMKIFRDYDYENKDMKSYIYLLWSSFYANIAALNNILEWSEKNASVLSDERRNQVRGEALALRGLLHFDIYRLFATDVKLDPKARVLPYQTKFGVKTPPVYSTMDYLNLVIGDLEDAVKYLENDPIKEVKPYQLGNGDDENKDGADLYVARMNYYATKALLARVYLSMGGDKIKDARRLAEEVIDCGKFALVNYEKSLNTDEANKDLLFSDEHIFSLRGQNVKSDAEGV
;
A
#
# COMPACT_ATOMS: atom_id res chain seq x y z
N GLN A 1 18.46 -14.45 -24.05
CA GLN A 1 17.49 -13.50 -23.48
C GLN A 1 17.15 -14.01 -22.08
N SER A 2 17.10 -13.15 -21.10
CA SER A 2 16.64 -13.53 -19.77
C SER A 2 15.12 -13.55 -19.74
N GLU A 3 14.49 -14.38 -18.90
CA GLU A 3 13.04 -14.42 -18.70
C GLU A 3 12.46 -13.02 -18.38
N GLU A 4 13.22 -12.19 -17.65
CA GLU A 4 12.87 -10.79 -17.37
C GLU A 4 12.80 -9.93 -18.63
N SER A 5 13.75 -10.10 -19.57
CA SER A 5 13.74 -9.38 -20.84
C SER A 5 12.50 -9.70 -21.68
N ASP A 6 12.04 -10.94 -21.62
CA ASP A 6 10.84 -11.39 -22.34
C ASP A 6 9.57 -10.84 -21.70
N LEU A 7 9.48 -10.83 -20.37
CA LEU A 7 8.36 -10.24 -19.62
C LEU A 7 8.17 -8.76 -19.96
N PHE A 8 9.23 -7.96 -19.90
CA PHE A 8 9.16 -6.51 -20.14
C PHE A 8 9.28 -6.12 -21.63
N SER A 9 9.14 -7.06 -22.53
CA SER A 9 9.10 -6.79 -24.00
C SER A 9 7.74 -6.31 -24.50
N THR A 10 6.70 -6.33 -23.65
CA THR A 10 5.33 -5.94 -23.98
C THR A 10 4.70 -5.08 -22.89
N GLU A 11 3.74 -4.22 -23.25
CA GLU A 11 2.93 -3.47 -22.26
C GLU A 11 2.19 -4.39 -21.29
N ARG A 12 1.70 -5.53 -21.78
CA ARG A 12 1.05 -6.55 -20.97
C ARG A 12 1.98 -7.08 -19.88
N GLY A 13 3.25 -7.31 -20.18
CA GLY A 13 4.23 -7.77 -19.21
C GLY A 13 4.45 -6.79 -18.06
N PHE A 14 4.46 -5.48 -18.33
CA PHE A 14 4.47 -4.45 -17.27
C PHE A 14 3.21 -4.51 -16.41
N SER A 15 2.04 -4.70 -17.03
CA SER A 15 0.77 -4.83 -16.31
C SER A 15 0.75 -6.07 -15.42
N GLU A 16 1.24 -7.21 -15.93
CA GLU A 16 1.34 -8.47 -15.19
C GLU A 16 2.34 -8.37 -14.01
N ALA A 17 3.48 -7.70 -14.21
CA ALA A 17 4.45 -7.47 -13.15
C ALA A 17 3.88 -6.61 -12.01
N LEU A 18 3.16 -5.52 -12.32
CA LEU A 18 2.47 -4.72 -11.31
C LEU A 18 1.36 -5.51 -10.60
N ALA A 19 0.54 -6.26 -11.37
CA ALA A 19 -0.50 -7.11 -10.80
C ALA A 19 0.09 -8.15 -9.83
N GLY A 20 1.24 -8.74 -10.17
CA GLY A 20 1.99 -9.64 -9.28
C GLY A 20 2.31 -8.98 -7.94
N VAL A 21 2.83 -7.75 -7.94
CA VAL A 21 3.10 -7.01 -6.69
C VAL A 21 1.82 -6.78 -5.89
N TYR A 22 0.71 -6.36 -6.54
CA TYR A 22 -0.57 -6.17 -5.84
C TYR A 22 -1.09 -7.47 -5.23
N CYS A 23 -0.96 -8.60 -5.93
CA CYS A 23 -1.33 -9.91 -5.39
C CYS A 23 -0.46 -10.31 -4.19
N ASP A 24 0.85 -10.10 -4.29
CA ASP A 24 1.79 -10.47 -3.23
C ASP A 24 1.59 -9.64 -1.96
N ILE A 25 1.36 -8.33 -2.10
CA ILE A 25 1.08 -7.48 -0.93
C ILE A 25 -0.33 -7.71 -0.35
N ALA A 26 -1.29 -8.21 -1.15
CA ALA A 26 -2.61 -8.59 -0.67
C ALA A 26 -2.65 -9.97 0.01
N ALA A 27 -1.53 -10.71 0.05
CA ALA A 27 -1.45 -12.01 0.68
C ALA A 27 -1.56 -11.92 2.22
N SER A 28 -1.94 -13.04 2.86
CA SER A 28 -2.20 -13.13 4.32
C SER A 28 -0.99 -12.74 5.18
N ASN A 29 0.22 -12.98 4.70
CA ASN A 29 1.47 -12.61 5.38
C ASN A 29 1.84 -11.12 5.25
N MET A 30 1.04 -10.35 4.53
CA MET A 30 1.16 -8.90 4.36
C MET A 30 -0.16 -8.20 4.74
N TYR A 31 -0.75 -7.41 3.84
CA TYR A 31 -1.97 -6.65 4.11
C TYR A 31 -3.26 -7.49 4.13
N GLY A 32 -3.23 -8.73 3.62
CA GLY A 32 -4.39 -9.61 3.64
C GLY A 32 -4.81 -10.03 5.06
N GLN A 33 -3.87 -10.14 6.01
CA GLN A 33 -4.15 -10.46 7.40
C GLN A 33 -3.15 -9.81 8.37
N THR A 34 -1.85 -10.11 8.23
CA THR A 34 -0.81 -9.76 9.22
C THR A 34 -0.76 -8.27 9.55
N LEU A 35 -0.80 -7.41 8.52
CA LEU A 35 -0.71 -5.94 8.64
C LEU A 35 -2.08 -5.24 8.74
N SER A 36 -3.16 -5.99 8.80
CA SER A 36 -4.52 -5.47 8.97
C SER A 36 -5.14 -6.03 10.25
N PHE A 37 -6.08 -6.95 10.16
CA PHE A 37 -6.82 -7.51 11.29
C PHE A 37 -6.10 -8.66 12.03
N GLY A 38 -4.86 -8.97 11.69
CA GLY A 38 -4.03 -10.00 12.33
C GLY A 38 -3.09 -9.44 13.41
N MET A 39 -1.77 -9.58 13.17
CA MET A 39 -0.73 -9.22 14.14
C MET A 39 -0.88 -7.80 14.68
N LEU A 40 -1.06 -6.80 13.82
CA LEU A 40 -1.08 -5.39 14.26
C LEU A 40 -2.30 -5.07 15.12
N ASP A 41 -3.48 -5.56 14.76
CA ASP A 41 -4.70 -5.31 15.53
C ASP A 41 -4.66 -6.01 16.90
N ILE A 42 -4.08 -7.22 16.95
CA ILE A 42 -3.85 -7.91 18.23
C ILE A 42 -2.88 -7.12 19.10
N MET A 43 -1.76 -6.65 18.54
CA MET A 43 -0.78 -5.82 19.26
C MET A 43 -1.37 -4.47 19.69
N SER A 44 -2.29 -3.89 18.90
CA SER A 44 -2.96 -2.63 19.25
C SER A 44 -4.04 -2.77 20.34
N ARG A 45 -4.34 -4.01 20.74
CA ARG A 45 -5.31 -4.34 21.81
C ARG A 45 -6.75 -3.93 21.50
N ILE A 46 -7.19 -4.02 20.25
CA ILE A 46 -8.58 -3.74 19.85
C ILE A 46 -9.51 -4.95 19.99
N TYR A 47 -8.97 -6.16 20.16
CA TYR A 47 -9.75 -7.38 20.32
C TYR A 47 -9.98 -7.76 21.79
N ASP A 48 -11.04 -8.55 22.05
CA ASP A 48 -11.21 -9.27 23.29
C ASP A 48 -10.20 -10.43 23.37
N TYR A 49 -9.21 -10.28 24.24
CA TYR A 49 -8.12 -11.26 24.38
C TYR A 49 -8.54 -12.63 24.86
N SER A 50 -9.74 -12.78 25.43
CA SER A 50 -10.28 -14.08 25.84
C SER A 50 -10.59 -14.98 24.63
N GLN A 51 -10.86 -14.37 23.47
CA GLN A 51 -11.25 -15.05 22.23
C GLN A 51 -10.07 -15.26 21.26
N ILE A 52 -8.90 -14.68 21.55
CA ILE A 52 -7.76 -14.80 20.63
C ILE A 52 -7.20 -16.23 20.66
N PRO A 53 -7.01 -16.86 19.47
CA PRO A 53 -6.41 -18.20 19.38
C PRO A 53 -5.05 -18.28 20.05
N ASN A 54 -4.74 -19.41 20.68
CA ASN A 54 -3.49 -19.59 21.43
C ASN A 54 -2.23 -19.26 20.62
N LYS A 55 -2.21 -19.59 19.31
CA LYS A 55 -1.10 -19.28 18.40
C LYS A 55 -0.84 -17.79 18.24
N MET A 56 -1.85 -16.94 18.47
CA MET A 56 -1.78 -15.48 18.33
C MET A 56 -1.43 -14.76 19.62
N LYS A 57 -1.40 -15.47 20.77
CA LYS A 57 -1.07 -14.87 22.08
C LYS A 57 0.33 -14.27 22.13
N ILE A 58 1.27 -14.77 21.30
CA ILE A 58 2.61 -14.22 21.16
C ILE A 58 2.60 -12.73 20.77
N PHE A 59 1.64 -12.31 19.92
CA PHE A 59 1.49 -10.91 19.51
C PHE A 59 0.91 -10.07 20.66
N ARG A 60 -0.10 -10.57 21.36
CA ARG A 60 -0.69 -9.94 22.54
C ARG A 60 0.35 -9.66 23.62
N ASP A 61 1.23 -10.65 23.85
CA ASP A 61 2.21 -10.63 24.94
C ASP A 61 3.54 -9.96 24.54
N TYR A 62 3.66 -9.51 23.28
CA TYR A 62 4.90 -8.94 22.72
C TYR A 62 6.12 -9.83 22.93
N ASP A 63 5.94 -11.15 22.81
CA ASP A 63 6.99 -12.14 23.06
C ASP A 63 7.99 -12.21 21.91
N TYR A 64 8.85 -11.20 21.77
CA TYR A 64 9.85 -11.10 20.73
C TYR A 64 10.97 -12.17 20.80
N GLU A 65 11.10 -12.86 21.93
CA GLU A 65 12.05 -13.97 22.06
C GLU A 65 11.48 -15.28 21.54
N ASN A 66 10.18 -15.37 21.39
CA ASN A 66 9.49 -16.54 20.85
C ASN A 66 9.93 -16.85 19.43
N LYS A 67 10.16 -18.13 19.12
CA LYS A 67 10.60 -18.60 17.80
C LYS A 67 9.58 -18.26 16.70
N ASP A 68 8.30 -18.42 16.99
CA ASP A 68 7.25 -18.18 16.03
C ASP A 68 7.11 -16.67 15.75
N MET A 69 7.22 -15.82 16.79
CA MET A 69 7.26 -14.36 16.62
C MET A 69 8.43 -13.94 15.72
N LYS A 70 9.62 -14.47 15.97
CA LYS A 70 10.81 -14.22 15.13
C LYS A 70 10.58 -14.65 13.66
N SER A 71 9.90 -15.77 13.46
CA SER A 71 9.57 -16.27 12.12
C SER A 71 8.57 -15.34 11.40
N TYR A 72 7.54 -14.86 12.09
CA TYR A 72 6.59 -13.88 11.55
C TYR A 72 7.28 -12.58 11.13
N ILE A 73 8.13 -12.03 12.02
CA ILE A 73 8.87 -10.80 11.74
C ILE A 73 9.82 -10.99 10.54
N TYR A 74 10.53 -12.12 10.48
CA TYR A 74 11.43 -12.44 9.37
C TYR A 74 10.66 -12.55 8.04
N LEU A 75 9.54 -13.26 8.03
CA LEU A 75 8.71 -13.42 6.83
C LEU A 75 8.18 -12.07 6.35
N LEU A 76 7.67 -11.27 7.27
CA LEU A 76 7.16 -9.93 6.95
C LEU A 76 8.25 -9.02 6.36
N TRP A 77 9.42 -8.97 7.00
CA TRP A 77 10.59 -8.23 6.49
C TRP A 77 10.98 -8.68 5.09
N SER A 78 11.10 -9.99 4.89
CA SER A 78 11.47 -10.57 3.60
C SER A 78 10.44 -10.26 2.52
N SER A 79 9.15 -10.31 2.84
CA SER A 79 8.06 -9.99 1.91
C SER A 79 8.09 -8.52 1.48
N PHE A 80 8.33 -7.59 2.41
CA PHE A 80 8.50 -6.18 2.08
C PHE A 80 9.61 -5.97 1.04
N TYR A 81 10.81 -6.49 1.31
CA TYR A 81 11.95 -6.26 0.43
C TYR A 81 11.88 -7.04 -0.89
N ALA A 82 11.20 -8.19 -0.93
CA ALA A 82 10.91 -8.89 -2.19
C ALA A 82 10.03 -8.06 -3.11
N ASN A 83 8.96 -7.46 -2.58
CA ASN A 83 8.08 -6.58 -3.34
C ASN A 83 8.78 -5.27 -3.75
N ILE A 84 9.59 -4.67 -2.89
CA ILE A 84 10.41 -3.51 -3.24
C ILE A 84 11.39 -3.84 -4.37
N ALA A 85 12.00 -5.03 -4.37
CA ALA A 85 12.87 -5.47 -5.46
C ALA A 85 12.09 -5.62 -6.78
N ALA A 86 10.90 -6.21 -6.75
CA ALA A 86 10.02 -6.31 -7.91
C ALA A 86 9.64 -4.93 -8.47
N LEU A 87 9.29 -3.98 -7.60
CA LEU A 87 8.99 -2.59 -7.99
C LEU A 87 10.22 -1.89 -8.61
N ASN A 88 11.40 -2.09 -8.05
CA ASN A 88 12.64 -1.56 -8.61
C ASN A 88 12.94 -2.14 -9.99
N ASN A 89 12.64 -3.43 -10.20
CA ASN A 89 12.79 -4.07 -11.50
C ASN A 89 11.83 -3.45 -12.54
N ILE A 90 10.56 -3.25 -12.18
CA ILE A 90 9.58 -2.57 -13.03
C ILE A 90 10.06 -1.15 -13.40
N LEU A 91 10.54 -0.38 -12.43
CA LEU A 91 11.05 0.98 -12.65
C LEU A 91 12.25 0.98 -13.60
N GLU A 92 13.21 0.08 -13.42
CA GLU A 92 14.41 -0.05 -14.25
C GLU A 92 14.04 -0.42 -15.69
N TRP A 93 13.17 -1.42 -15.91
CA TRP A 93 12.74 -1.83 -17.23
C TRP A 93 11.86 -0.79 -17.94
N SER A 94 11.07 0.00 -17.19
CA SER A 94 10.29 1.11 -17.76
C SER A 94 11.17 2.21 -18.40
N GLU A 95 12.44 2.31 -17.98
CA GLU A 95 13.43 3.17 -18.61
C GLU A 95 14.17 2.45 -19.75
N LYS A 96 14.63 1.22 -19.51
CA LYS A 96 15.37 0.43 -20.51
C LYS A 96 14.56 0.16 -21.78
N ASN A 97 13.27 -0.15 -21.62
CA ASN A 97 12.34 -0.47 -22.70
C ASN A 97 11.28 0.63 -22.88
N ALA A 98 11.69 1.89 -22.83
CA ALA A 98 10.78 3.03 -22.92
C ALA A 98 9.90 3.05 -24.17
N SER A 99 10.34 2.45 -25.27
CA SER A 99 9.58 2.37 -26.54
C SER A 99 8.43 1.36 -26.52
N VAL A 100 8.36 0.47 -25.53
CA VAL A 100 7.31 -0.54 -25.39
C VAL A 100 6.01 0.07 -24.87
N LEU A 101 6.12 1.16 -24.11
CA LEU A 101 5.00 1.85 -23.46
C LEU A 101 4.75 3.20 -24.11
N SER A 102 3.48 3.60 -24.27
CA SER A 102 3.18 5.02 -24.52
C SER A 102 3.66 5.88 -23.35
N ASP A 103 3.84 7.18 -23.58
CA ASP A 103 4.28 8.09 -22.49
C ASP A 103 3.30 8.09 -21.32
N GLU A 104 1.98 8.07 -21.61
CA GLU A 104 0.94 8.01 -20.58
C GLU A 104 1.03 6.70 -19.79
N ARG A 105 1.16 5.57 -20.48
CA ARG A 105 1.24 4.26 -19.83
C ARG A 105 2.53 4.11 -19.03
N ARG A 106 3.64 4.61 -19.54
CA ARG A 106 4.91 4.63 -18.82
C ARG A 106 4.81 5.47 -17.55
N ASN A 107 4.21 6.65 -17.63
CA ASN A 107 3.99 7.51 -16.47
C ASN A 107 3.10 6.80 -15.45
N GLN A 108 2.02 6.15 -15.86
CA GLN A 108 1.15 5.39 -14.97
C GLN A 108 1.93 4.26 -14.26
N VAL A 109 2.65 3.42 -15.02
CA VAL A 109 3.45 2.31 -14.45
C VAL A 109 4.48 2.83 -13.44
N ARG A 110 5.20 3.90 -13.78
CA ARG A 110 6.21 4.51 -12.90
C ARG A 110 5.58 5.13 -11.65
N GLY A 111 4.48 5.84 -11.81
CA GLY A 111 3.75 6.45 -10.71
C GLY A 111 3.24 5.41 -9.71
N GLU A 112 2.60 4.34 -10.19
CA GLU A 112 2.14 3.25 -9.34
C GLU A 112 3.30 2.54 -8.63
N ALA A 113 4.38 2.23 -9.36
CA ALA A 113 5.53 1.54 -8.78
C ALA A 113 6.23 2.38 -7.70
N LEU A 114 6.41 3.68 -7.92
CA LEU A 114 6.99 4.60 -6.93
C LEU A 114 6.07 4.76 -5.71
N ALA A 115 4.76 4.90 -5.92
CA ALA A 115 3.79 5.04 -4.84
C ALA A 115 3.74 3.78 -3.96
N LEU A 116 3.75 2.58 -4.57
CA LEU A 116 3.84 1.31 -3.83
C LEU A 116 5.18 1.18 -3.10
N ARG A 117 6.30 1.56 -3.71
CA ARG A 117 7.61 1.53 -3.05
C ARG A 117 7.63 2.47 -1.84
N GLY A 118 7.08 3.66 -1.99
CA GLY A 118 6.90 4.61 -0.89
C GLY A 118 6.01 4.06 0.23
N LEU A 119 4.89 3.39 -0.10
CA LEU A 119 4.01 2.73 0.87
C LEU A 119 4.77 1.67 1.67
N LEU A 120 5.43 0.74 0.97
CA LEU A 120 6.14 -0.38 1.61
C LEU A 120 7.28 0.12 2.50
N HIS A 121 8.07 1.08 2.03
CA HIS A 121 9.12 1.69 2.85
C HIS A 121 8.56 2.48 4.03
N PHE A 122 7.44 3.18 3.88
CA PHE A 122 6.81 3.88 5.00
C PHE A 122 6.31 2.91 6.07
N ASP A 123 5.74 1.77 5.68
CA ASP A 123 5.29 0.77 6.65
C ASP A 123 6.47 0.02 7.29
N ILE A 124 7.57 -0.23 6.58
CA ILE A 124 8.83 -0.70 7.20
C ILE A 124 9.31 0.31 8.27
N TYR A 125 9.29 1.61 7.97
CA TYR A 125 9.64 2.65 8.94
C TYR A 125 8.74 2.58 10.17
N ARG A 126 7.42 2.51 10.00
CA ARG A 126 6.45 2.46 11.11
C ARG A 126 6.61 1.24 12.00
N LEU A 127 7.04 0.11 11.43
CA LEU A 127 7.18 -1.17 12.14
C LEU A 127 8.53 -1.32 12.84
N PHE A 128 9.62 -0.82 12.23
CA PHE A 128 10.97 -1.20 12.62
C PHE A 128 11.89 -0.03 12.97
N ALA A 129 11.46 1.22 12.77
CA ALA A 129 12.29 2.37 13.06
C ALA A 129 11.93 3.06 14.37
N THR A 130 12.88 3.83 14.89
CA THR A 130 12.60 4.83 15.92
C THR A 130 11.77 5.97 15.31
N ASP A 131 10.77 6.46 16.04
CA ASP A 131 9.98 7.61 15.59
C ASP A 131 10.92 8.81 15.34
N VAL A 132 10.79 9.44 14.17
CA VAL A 132 11.60 10.58 13.76
C VAL A 132 11.51 11.77 14.73
N LYS A 133 10.41 11.90 15.44
CA LYS A 133 10.23 12.94 16.47
C LYS A 133 11.03 12.66 17.74
N LEU A 134 11.37 11.40 18.01
CA LEU A 134 12.18 10.99 19.16
C LEU A 134 13.66 11.05 18.82
N ASP A 135 14.07 10.51 17.67
CA ASP A 135 15.46 10.56 17.21
C ASP A 135 15.54 10.60 15.67
N PRO A 136 15.64 11.80 15.09
CA PRO A 136 15.75 11.97 13.65
C PRO A 136 17.07 11.44 13.05
N LYS A 137 18.09 11.18 13.89
CA LYS A 137 19.42 10.72 13.48
C LYS A 137 19.64 9.22 13.69
N ALA A 138 18.71 8.51 14.33
CA ALA A 138 18.81 7.08 14.50
C ALA A 138 19.00 6.39 13.15
N ARG A 139 20.07 5.59 13.03
CA ARG A 139 20.37 4.85 11.78
C ARG A 139 19.79 3.45 11.90
N VAL A 140 18.70 3.22 11.19
CA VAL A 140 17.89 2.02 11.48
C VAL A 140 17.53 1.20 10.25
N LEU A 141 17.37 1.79 9.06
CA LEU A 141 16.77 1.11 7.91
C LEU A 141 17.54 1.32 6.61
N PRO A 142 17.67 0.27 5.77
CA PRO A 142 18.15 0.38 4.40
C PRO A 142 17.01 0.83 3.47
N TYR A 143 17.26 1.81 2.59
CA TYR A 143 16.33 2.23 1.54
C TYR A 143 16.79 1.69 0.19
N GLN A 144 16.00 0.78 -0.41
CA GLN A 144 16.37 0.11 -1.64
C GLN A 144 15.67 0.75 -2.86
N THR A 145 16.48 1.30 -3.76
CA THR A 145 16.02 1.97 -4.99
C THR A 145 16.46 1.27 -6.28
N LYS A 146 17.22 0.19 -6.18
CA LYS A 146 17.74 -0.55 -7.34
C LYS A 146 17.42 -2.02 -7.23
N PHE A 147 17.13 -2.62 -8.35
CA PHE A 147 17.05 -4.08 -8.45
C PHE A 147 18.46 -4.70 -8.31
N GLY A 148 18.57 -5.82 -7.58
CA GLY A 148 19.80 -6.58 -7.45
C GLY A 148 20.17 -6.90 -6.00
N VAL A 149 21.29 -7.62 -5.85
CA VAL A 149 21.77 -8.20 -4.56
C VAL A 149 22.60 -7.24 -3.71
N LYS A 150 22.88 -6.04 -4.19
CA LYS A 150 23.71 -5.07 -3.46
C LYS A 150 22.92 -4.50 -2.27
N THR A 151 23.47 -4.71 -1.07
CA THR A 151 22.89 -4.12 0.14
C THR A 151 22.91 -2.59 0.07
N PRO A 152 21.76 -1.91 0.22
CA PRO A 152 21.70 -0.45 0.24
C PRO A 152 22.33 0.11 1.53
N PRO A 153 22.72 1.39 1.54
CA PRO A 153 23.14 2.04 2.76
C PRO A 153 21.99 2.15 3.76
N VAL A 154 22.35 2.12 5.04
CA VAL A 154 21.42 2.42 6.14
C VAL A 154 21.34 3.93 6.34
N TYR A 155 20.12 4.44 6.35
CA TYR A 155 19.83 5.88 6.48
C TYR A 155 19.42 6.25 7.91
N SER A 156 19.53 7.53 8.25
CA SER A 156 18.86 8.08 9.43
C SER A 156 17.34 8.05 9.25
N THR A 157 16.59 8.08 10.35
CA THR A 157 15.11 8.14 10.27
C THR A 157 14.62 9.31 9.45
N MET A 158 15.25 10.48 9.61
CA MET A 158 14.91 11.66 8.82
C MET A 158 15.23 11.50 7.33
N ASP A 159 16.44 11.03 6.99
CA ASP A 159 16.84 10.83 5.59
C ASP A 159 15.99 9.74 4.93
N TYR A 160 15.68 8.69 5.68
CA TYR A 160 14.81 7.61 5.19
C TYR A 160 13.42 8.12 4.81
N LEU A 161 12.78 8.92 5.69
CA LEU A 161 11.48 9.53 5.39
C LEU A 161 11.54 10.53 4.24
N ASN A 162 12.65 11.28 4.09
CA ASN A 162 12.85 12.15 2.94
C ASN A 162 12.91 11.36 1.63
N LEU A 163 13.49 10.15 1.63
CA LEU A 163 13.47 9.27 0.46
C LEU A 163 12.05 8.74 0.17
N VAL A 164 11.28 8.38 1.19
CA VAL A 164 9.86 8.03 1.04
C VAL A 164 9.07 9.18 0.41
N ILE A 165 9.28 10.40 0.91
CA ILE A 165 8.64 11.60 0.37
C ILE A 165 9.02 11.81 -1.09
N GLY A 166 10.31 11.69 -1.43
CA GLY A 166 10.78 11.80 -2.81
C GLY A 166 10.09 10.83 -3.76
N ASP A 167 9.95 9.56 -3.38
CA ASP A 167 9.23 8.57 -4.17
C ASP A 167 7.76 8.95 -4.37
N LEU A 168 7.09 9.43 -3.31
CA LEU A 168 5.67 9.79 -3.38
C LEU A 168 5.43 11.10 -4.15
N GLU A 169 6.30 12.10 -4.01
CA GLU A 169 6.23 13.34 -4.79
C GLU A 169 6.44 13.08 -6.29
N ASP A 170 7.39 12.23 -6.64
CA ASP A 170 7.60 11.82 -8.03
C ASP A 170 6.42 10.98 -8.54
N ALA A 171 5.87 10.09 -7.72
CA ALA A 171 4.66 9.34 -8.07
C ALA A 171 3.48 10.27 -8.37
N VAL A 172 3.24 11.31 -7.55
CA VAL A 172 2.17 12.31 -7.79
C VAL A 172 2.38 12.99 -9.14
N LYS A 173 3.64 13.35 -9.52
CA LYS A 173 3.94 13.97 -10.82
C LYS A 173 3.65 13.02 -11.98
N TYR A 174 4.08 11.75 -11.87
CA TYR A 174 3.82 10.74 -12.90
C TYR A 174 2.32 10.43 -13.06
N LEU A 175 1.55 10.49 -11.97
CA LEU A 175 0.11 10.24 -11.96
C LEU A 175 -0.74 11.51 -12.20
N GLU A 176 -0.13 12.63 -12.63
CA GLU A 176 -0.87 13.89 -12.83
C GLU A 176 -2.04 13.73 -13.81
N ASN A 177 -1.91 12.88 -14.81
CA ASN A 177 -2.96 12.58 -15.80
C ASN A 177 -3.66 11.23 -15.51
N ASP A 178 -3.73 10.83 -14.24
CA ASP A 178 -4.41 9.59 -13.85
C ASP A 178 -5.90 9.67 -14.21
N PRO A 179 -6.45 8.66 -14.92
CA PRO A 179 -7.85 8.60 -15.29
C PRO A 179 -8.83 8.67 -14.13
N ILE A 180 -8.43 8.37 -12.89
CA ILE A 180 -9.30 8.53 -11.71
C ILE A 180 -9.82 9.97 -11.56
N LYS A 181 -9.11 10.97 -12.10
CA LYS A 181 -9.54 12.37 -12.06
C LYS A 181 -10.81 12.61 -12.88
N GLU A 182 -11.01 11.84 -13.95
CA GLU A 182 -12.11 12.02 -14.90
C GLU A 182 -13.31 11.10 -14.63
N VAL A 183 -13.07 9.96 -13.98
CA VAL A 183 -14.14 9.00 -13.72
C VAL A 183 -14.77 9.20 -12.34
N LYS A 184 -16.08 8.92 -12.24
CA LYS A 184 -16.73 8.81 -10.92
C LYS A 184 -16.22 7.54 -10.24
N PRO A 185 -15.90 7.59 -8.92
CA PRO A 185 -15.56 6.40 -8.18
C PRO A 185 -16.69 5.37 -8.26
N TYR A 186 -16.29 4.12 -8.32
CA TYR A 186 -17.23 3.01 -8.32
C TYR A 186 -17.88 2.89 -6.93
N GLN A 187 -19.20 2.76 -6.90
CA GLN A 187 -19.92 2.36 -5.70
C GLN A 187 -19.96 0.83 -5.65
N LEU A 188 -19.12 0.23 -4.82
CA LEU A 188 -19.16 -1.21 -4.54
C LEU A 188 -20.55 -1.55 -4.02
N GLY A 189 -21.26 -2.47 -4.67
CA GLY A 189 -22.55 -2.97 -4.20
C GLY A 189 -23.72 -2.95 -5.20
N ASN A 190 -23.63 -2.21 -6.28
CA ASN A 190 -24.66 -2.30 -7.32
C ASN A 190 -24.29 -3.38 -8.35
N GLY A 191 -24.69 -4.62 -8.05
CA GLY A 191 -24.34 -5.84 -8.80
C GLY A 191 -24.80 -5.93 -10.25
N ASP A 192 -25.47 -4.90 -10.79
CA ASP A 192 -26.10 -4.93 -12.11
C ASP A 192 -25.46 -3.98 -13.14
N ASP A 193 -24.31 -3.37 -12.84
CA ASP A 193 -23.72 -2.43 -13.77
C ASP A 193 -22.81 -3.13 -14.79
N GLU A 194 -23.20 -3.07 -16.07
CA GLU A 194 -22.40 -3.53 -17.23
C GLU A 194 -21.06 -2.80 -17.37
N ASN A 195 -20.80 -1.77 -16.54
CA ASN A 195 -19.56 -1.00 -16.47
C ASN A 195 -18.54 -1.56 -15.45
N LYS A 196 -18.58 -2.85 -15.16
CA LYS A 196 -17.68 -3.52 -14.21
C LYS A 196 -16.18 -3.41 -14.54
N ASP A 197 -15.82 -2.98 -15.73
CA ASP A 197 -14.45 -3.10 -16.23
C ASP A 197 -13.54 -1.88 -15.97
N GLY A 198 -14.06 -0.76 -15.52
CA GLY A 198 -13.26 0.48 -15.43
C GLY A 198 -13.03 1.01 -14.01
N ALA A 199 -14.08 1.24 -13.27
CA ALA A 199 -14.00 1.98 -12.01
C ALA A 199 -13.38 1.18 -10.86
N ASP A 200 -13.61 -0.11 -10.83
CA ASP A 200 -13.00 -1.06 -9.90
C ASP A 200 -11.47 -1.09 -9.95
N LEU A 201 -10.89 -0.85 -11.13
CA LEU A 201 -9.44 -0.85 -11.32
C LEU A 201 -8.79 0.40 -10.70
N TYR A 202 -9.49 1.53 -10.64
CA TYR A 202 -8.89 2.77 -10.17
C TYR A 202 -8.69 2.81 -8.64
N VAL A 203 -9.58 2.24 -7.86
CA VAL A 203 -9.41 2.12 -6.40
C VAL A 203 -8.62 0.87 -6.01
N ALA A 204 -8.53 -0.13 -6.88
CA ALA A 204 -7.73 -1.34 -6.65
C ALA A 204 -6.23 -1.14 -6.92
N ARG A 205 -5.81 0.03 -7.39
CA ARG A 205 -4.42 0.39 -7.64
C ARG A 205 -4.03 1.69 -6.94
N MET A 206 -2.73 1.92 -6.76
CA MET A 206 -2.22 3.20 -6.25
C MET A 206 -2.45 4.29 -7.30
N ASN A 207 -3.55 5.01 -7.11
CA ASN A 207 -3.97 6.13 -7.97
C ASN A 207 -3.43 7.47 -7.44
N TYR A 208 -3.69 8.54 -8.20
CA TYR A 208 -3.26 9.89 -7.85
C TYR A 208 -3.69 10.33 -6.44
N TYR A 209 -4.95 10.14 -6.08
CA TYR A 209 -5.46 10.55 -4.77
C TYR A 209 -4.98 9.65 -3.64
N ALA A 210 -4.83 8.34 -3.88
CA ALA A 210 -4.25 7.41 -2.94
C ALA A 210 -2.79 7.79 -2.60
N THR A 211 -2.03 8.18 -3.63
CA THR A 211 -0.65 8.66 -3.45
C THR A 211 -0.60 9.94 -2.62
N LYS A 212 -1.49 10.91 -2.88
CA LYS A 212 -1.60 12.14 -2.05
C LYS A 212 -2.02 11.85 -0.62
N ALA A 213 -3.00 10.96 -0.42
CA ALA A 213 -3.42 10.56 0.92
C ALA A 213 -2.27 9.89 1.70
N LEU A 214 -1.49 9.04 1.03
CA LEU A 214 -0.31 8.42 1.63
C LEU A 214 0.76 9.48 1.97
N LEU A 215 1.06 10.40 1.07
CA LEU A 215 2.02 11.48 1.31
C LEU A 215 1.57 12.37 2.49
N ALA A 216 0.27 12.67 2.60
CA ALA A 216 -0.30 13.37 3.75
C ALA A 216 -0.04 12.61 5.07
N ARG A 217 -0.21 11.27 5.07
CA ARG A 217 0.10 10.41 6.24
C ARG A 217 1.58 10.46 6.61
N VAL A 218 2.48 10.46 5.64
CA VAL A 218 3.93 10.57 5.88
C VAL A 218 4.25 11.92 6.52
N TYR A 219 3.76 13.02 5.96
CA TYR A 219 3.96 14.36 6.52
C TYR A 219 3.36 14.52 7.93
N LEU A 220 2.18 13.94 8.17
CA LEU A 220 1.55 13.93 9.50
C LEU A 220 2.41 13.17 10.51
N SER A 221 2.99 12.05 10.13
CA SER A 221 3.87 11.27 11.02
C SER A 221 5.16 12.02 11.38
N MET A 222 5.68 12.84 10.47
CA MET A 222 6.84 13.68 10.74
C MET A 222 6.53 14.81 11.73
N GLY A 223 5.32 15.36 11.69
CA GLY A 223 4.91 16.45 12.57
C GLY A 223 5.54 17.81 12.21
N GLY A 224 5.58 18.72 13.18
CA GLY A 224 6.20 20.03 13.02
C GLY A 224 5.61 20.83 11.83
N ASP A 225 6.47 21.47 11.05
CA ASP A 225 6.05 22.28 9.90
C ASP A 225 5.40 21.45 8.78
N LYS A 226 5.63 20.12 8.74
CA LYS A 226 5.04 19.22 7.75
C LYS A 226 3.54 19.00 7.94
N ILE A 227 2.97 19.34 9.09
CA ILE A 227 1.52 19.28 9.35
C ILE A 227 0.74 20.15 8.36
N LYS A 228 1.28 21.28 7.94
CA LYS A 228 0.66 22.17 6.94
C LYS A 228 0.54 21.48 5.58
N ASP A 229 1.60 20.78 5.17
CA ASP A 229 1.61 20.01 3.92
C ASP A 229 0.66 18.81 4.02
N ALA A 230 0.65 18.12 5.14
CA ALA A 230 -0.27 17.01 5.40
C ALA A 230 -1.74 17.47 5.26
N ARG A 231 -2.08 18.62 5.89
CA ARG A 231 -3.42 19.19 5.82
C ARG A 231 -3.81 19.57 4.38
N ARG A 232 -2.95 20.29 3.67
CA ARG A 232 -3.19 20.70 2.28
C ARG A 232 -3.48 19.50 1.37
N LEU A 233 -2.69 18.44 1.46
CA LEU A 233 -2.88 17.23 0.66
C LEU A 233 -4.16 16.48 1.05
N ALA A 234 -4.51 16.42 2.32
CA ALA A 234 -5.76 15.83 2.77
C ALA A 234 -6.98 16.63 2.27
N GLU A 235 -6.92 17.98 2.34
CA GLU A 235 -7.96 18.86 1.78
C GLU A 235 -8.11 18.63 0.27
N GLU A 236 -7.01 18.52 -0.50
CA GLU A 236 -7.07 18.21 -1.94
C GLU A 236 -7.75 16.87 -2.25
N VAL A 237 -7.58 15.85 -1.39
CA VAL A 237 -8.28 14.56 -1.55
C VAL A 237 -9.75 14.66 -1.18
N ILE A 238 -10.11 15.41 -0.14
CA ILE A 238 -11.49 15.64 0.28
C ILE A 238 -12.23 16.46 -0.78
N ASP A 239 -11.63 17.55 -1.24
CA ASP A 239 -12.23 18.52 -2.15
C ASP A 239 -12.37 17.98 -3.58
N CYS A 240 -11.70 16.87 -3.93
CA CYS A 240 -11.89 16.25 -5.23
C CYS A 240 -13.32 15.71 -5.45
N GLY A 241 -14.09 15.53 -4.38
CA GLY A 241 -15.50 15.11 -4.42
C GLY A 241 -15.73 13.70 -4.94
N LYS A 242 -14.69 12.85 -4.99
CA LYS A 242 -14.79 11.48 -5.52
C LYS A 242 -15.01 10.42 -4.44
N PHE A 243 -14.67 10.73 -3.21
CA PHE A 243 -14.78 9.82 -2.06
C PHE A 243 -15.74 10.48 -1.07
N ALA A 244 -16.79 9.77 -0.71
CA ALA A 244 -17.79 10.26 0.23
C ALA A 244 -17.72 9.45 1.53
N LEU A 245 -18.02 10.09 2.66
CA LEU A 245 -18.25 9.32 3.88
C LEU A 245 -19.44 8.37 3.68
N VAL A 246 -19.34 7.19 4.23
CA VAL A 246 -20.40 6.18 4.10
C VAL A 246 -21.75 6.73 4.59
N ASN A 247 -22.78 6.44 3.82
CA ASN A 247 -24.13 6.71 4.29
C ASN A 247 -24.50 5.68 5.37
N TYR A 248 -24.70 6.15 6.59
CA TYR A 248 -25.07 5.33 7.75
C TYR A 248 -26.27 4.42 7.49
N GLU A 249 -27.26 4.87 6.70
CA GLU A 249 -28.43 4.08 6.34
C GLU A 249 -28.07 2.86 5.48
N LYS A 250 -27.04 2.95 4.63
CA LYS A 250 -26.54 1.80 3.87
C LYS A 250 -25.94 0.74 4.78
N SER A 251 -25.23 1.14 5.82
CA SER A 251 -24.57 0.21 6.77
C SER A 251 -25.57 -0.46 7.70
N LEU A 252 -26.70 0.19 7.99
CA LEU A 252 -27.80 -0.33 8.83
C LEU A 252 -28.94 -0.96 8.05
N ASN A 253 -28.80 -1.11 6.74
CA ASN A 253 -29.85 -1.71 5.92
C ASN A 253 -30.25 -3.08 6.49
N THR A 254 -31.54 -3.31 6.64
CA THR A 254 -32.09 -4.59 7.15
C THR A 254 -31.99 -5.71 6.13
N ASP A 255 -31.87 -5.38 4.85
CA ASP A 255 -31.58 -6.33 3.78
C ASP A 255 -30.08 -6.56 3.69
N GLU A 256 -29.62 -7.76 4.07
CA GLU A 256 -28.20 -8.15 4.06
C GLU A 256 -27.56 -8.00 2.67
N ALA A 257 -28.34 -8.15 1.58
CA ALA A 257 -27.84 -8.02 0.21
C ALA A 257 -27.49 -6.56 -0.15
N ASN A 258 -28.11 -5.60 0.53
CA ASN A 258 -27.94 -4.17 0.31
C ASN A 258 -27.10 -3.47 1.40
N LYS A 259 -26.54 -4.25 2.31
CA LYS A 259 -25.75 -3.75 3.43
C LYS A 259 -24.30 -3.52 3.04
N ASP A 260 -23.86 -2.28 3.08
CA ASP A 260 -22.44 -1.93 2.87
C ASP A 260 -21.66 -1.98 4.19
N LEU A 261 -21.03 -3.12 4.47
CA LEU A 261 -20.17 -3.34 5.62
C LEU A 261 -18.71 -2.99 5.33
N LEU A 262 -18.37 -2.72 4.06
CA LEU A 262 -17.01 -2.39 3.64
C LEU A 262 -16.75 -0.88 3.60
N PHE A 263 -17.80 -0.06 3.77
CA PHE A 263 -17.69 1.40 3.61
C PHE A 263 -17.10 1.79 2.25
N SER A 264 -17.62 1.16 1.20
CA SER A 264 -17.03 1.19 -0.15
C SER A 264 -16.91 2.59 -0.73
N ASP A 265 -17.83 3.51 -0.39
CA ASP A 265 -17.81 4.92 -0.83
C ASP A 265 -16.56 5.68 -0.31
N GLU A 266 -15.92 5.20 0.78
CA GLU A 266 -14.75 5.81 1.41
C GLU A 266 -13.42 5.29 0.85
N HIS A 267 -13.43 4.25 0.01
CA HIS A 267 -12.21 3.62 -0.47
C HIS A 267 -11.47 4.52 -1.47
N ILE A 268 -10.31 5.03 -1.06
CA ILE A 268 -9.37 5.75 -1.93
C ILE A 268 -8.43 4.75 -2.60
N PHE A 269 -8.02 3.73 -1.85
CA PHE A 269 -7.22 2.59 -2.30
C PHE A 269 -7.61 1.35 -1.49
N SER A 270 -7.87 0.24 -2.18
CA SER A 270 -8.28 -1.02 -1.56
C SER A 270 -7.66 -2.20 -2.27
N LEU A 271 -6.85 -2.97 -1.56
CA LEU A 271 -6.28 -4.22 -2.06
C LEU A 271 -7.36 -5.29 -2.15
N ARG A 272 -7.36 -6.06 -3.23
CA ARG A 272 -8.25 -7.20 -3.41
C ARG A 272 -7.58 -8.48 -2.91
N GLY A 273 -7.96 -8.94 -1.73
CA GLY A 273 -7.52 -10.22 -1.17
C GLY A 273 -8.44 -11.36 -1.62
N GLN A 274 -7.88 -12.45 -2.14
CA GLN A 274 -8.65 -13.63 -2.52
C GLN A 274 -9.12 -14.45 -1.32
N ASN A 275 -8.40 -14.39 -0.20
CA ASN A 275 -8.60 -15.24 0.97
C ASN A 275 -9.13 -14.48 2.20
N VAL A 276 -9.60 -13.24 2.05
CA VAL A 276 -9.99 -12.37 3.17
C VAL A 276 -10.97 -13.05 4.13
N LYS A 277 -11.98 -13.77 3.60
CA LYS A 277 -12.96 -14.47 4.42
C LYS A 277 -12.32 -15.58 5.25
N SER A 278 -11.56 -16.48 4.63
CA SER A 278 -10.90 -17.60 5.33
C SER A 278 -9.82 -17.10 6.31
N ASP A 279 -9.15 -16.02 5.97
CA ASP A 279 -8.14 -15.39 6.83
C ASP A 279 -8.79 -14.75 8.06
N ALA A 280 -9.97 -14.12 7.90
CA ALA A 280 -10.74 -13.55 9.01
C ALA A 280 -11.33 -14.61 9.93
N GLU A 281 -11.80 -15.74 9.39
CA GLU A 281 -12.30 -16.88 10.19
C GLU A 281 -11.18 -17.60 10.97
N GLY A 282 -9.92 -17.38 10.63
CA GLY A 282 -8.73 -17.96 11.26
C GLY A 282 -8.10 -17.16 12.39
N VAL A 283 -8.60 -15.94 12.66
CA VAL A 283 -8.18 -15.04 13.74
C VAL A 283 -9.20 -15.08 14.86
#